data_697b6a188cf9ee79eb1a37b715727747
#
_entry.id   697b6a188cf9ee79eb1a37b715727747
#
_cell.length_a   1.000
_cell.length_b   1.000
_cell.length_c   1.000
_cell.angle_alpha   90.00
_cell.angle_beta   90.00
_cell.angle_gamma   90.00
#
_symmetry.space_group_name_H-M   'P 1'
#
loop_
_entity.id
_entity.type
_entity.pdbx_description
1 polymer ?
#
loop_
_entity_poly.entity_id
_entity_poly.type
_entity_poly.pdbx_seq_one_letter_code
_entity_poly.pdbx_strand_id
1 'polypeptide(L)'
;MMAREPMIAIAGLNKWFGEHQVLRDIDLVVGRGEKVVVCGPSGSGKSTMIRCINRLESYQRGTIRIDGELLTNDVKQIERVRLQVGMVFQHFNLFPHLTILENLTLGPIWAAGVPKKEAVARAMEYLDRVHIAQYAHRYPAELSGGQQQRVAIARSLCLQPKVMLFDEPTSALDPEMVKEVLDVMTALAEAGMTMIVVTHEMGFARSAADSGRFMCEGRILESASPGEFFAAPKSERTRAFLSQILY
;
A
#
# COMPACT_ATOMS: atom_id res chain seq x y z
N MET A 1 -23.73 12.69 0.43
CA MET A 1 -22.68 11.93 -0.30
C MET A 1 -23.15 10.49 -0.41
N MET A 2 -23.33 9.95 -1.61
CA MET A 2 -23.58 8.52 -1.77
C MET A 2 -22.39 7.75 -1.19
N ALA A 3 -22.65 6.78 -0.32
CA ALA A 3 -21.59 5.90 0.20
C ALA A 3 -20.96 5.19 -1.00
N ARG A 4 -19.63 5.36 -1.18
CA ARG A 4 -18.89 4.63 -2.21
C ARG A 4 -19.03 3.14 -1.90
N GLU A 5 -19.26 2.32 -2.92
CA GLU A 5 -19.24 0.85 -2.73
C GLU A 5 -17.92 0.44 -2.10
N PRO A 6 -17.93 -0.40 -1.05
CA PRO A 6 -16.69 -0.81 -0.39
C PRO A 6 -15.83 -1.64 -1.33
N MET A 7 -14.58 -1.19 -1.54
CA MET A 7 -13.55 -1.96 -2.23
C MET A 7 -12.87 -2.92 -1.26
N ILE A 8 -12.63 -2.48 -0.02
CA ILE A 8 -12.13 -3.32 1.07
C ILE A 8 -13.04 -3.13 2.27
N ALA A 9 -13.46 -4.24 2.89
CA ALA A 9 -14.18 -4.24 4.15
C ALA A 9 -13.53 -5.26 5.10
N ILE A 10 -13.05 -4.78 6.24
CA ILE A 10 -12.48 -5.57 7.34
C ILE A 10 -13.42 -5.45 8.51
N ALA A 11 -13.81 -6.60 9.13
CA ALA A 11 -14.67 -6.64 10.29
C ALA A 11 -14.09 -7.55 11.37
N GLY A 12 -13.88 -7.00 12.55
CA GLY A 12 -13.41 -7.70 13.76
C GLY A 12 -12.10 -8.45 13.55
N LEU A 13 -11.14 -7.90 12.80
CA LEU A 13 -9.89 -8.57 12.46
C LEU A 13 -8.99 -8.68 13.68
N ASN A 14 -8.60 -9.91 14.01
CA ASN A 14 -7.67 -10.23 15.10
C ASN A 14 -6.52 -11.09 14.60
N LYS A 15 -5.30 -10.73 14.99
CA LYS A 15 -4.08 -11.45 14.61
C LYS A 15 -3.19 -11.67 15.80
N TRP A 16 -2.69 -12.91 15.94
CA TRP A 16 -1.67 -13.30 16.91
C TRP A 16 -0.43 -13.85 16.21
N PHE A 17 0.73 -13.59 16.80
CA PHE A 17 1.97 -14.31 16.56
C PHE A 17 2.33 -15.06 17.85
N GLY A 18 2.14 -16.37 17.86
CA GLY A 18 2.16 -17.15 19.09
C GLY A 18 1.10 -16.63 20.08
N GLU A 19 1.52 -16.24 21.28
CA GLU A 19 0.65 -15.68 22.31
C GLU A 19 0.49 -14.15 22.21
N HIS A 20 1.31 -13.49 21.41
CA HIS A 20 1.29 -12.04 21.27
C HIS A 20 0.21 -11.57 20.29
N GLN A 21 -0.79 -10.85 20.78
CA GLN A 21 -1.85 -10.27 19.96
C GLN A 21 -1.40 -8.94 19.37
N VAL A 22 -1.29 -8.87 18.04
CA VAL A 22 -0.83 -7.70 17.27
C VAL A 22 -1.99 -6.88 16.72
N LEU A 23 -3.09 -7.52 16.28
CA LEU A 23 -4.30 -6.83 15.85
C LEU A 23 -5.48 -7.20 16.76
N ARG A 24 -6.27 -6.19 17.12
CA ARG A 24 -7.35 -6.30 18.11
C ARG A 24 -8.61 -5.63 17.58
N ASP A 25 -9.56 -6.45 17.14
CA ASP A 25 -10.89 -6.01 16.67
C ASP A 25 -10.80 -4.85 15.67
N ILE A 26 -10.00 -5.03 14.61
CA ILE A 26 -9.85 -4.02 13.56
C ILE A 26 -11.08 -4.04 12.66
N ASP A 27 -11.73 -2.89 12.57
CA ASP A 27 -12.77 -2.58 11.60
C ASP A 27 -12.29 -1.48 10.65
N LEU A 28 -12.35 -1.74 9.34
CA LEU A 28 -11.93 -0.78 8.31
C LEU A 28 -12.77 -0.97 7.05
N VAL A 29 -13.30 0.12 6.54
CA VAL A 29 -13.94 0.17 5.23
C VAL A 29 -13.20 1.16 4.36
N VAL A 30 -12.88 0.76 3.13
CA VAL A 30 -12.26 1.59 2.09
C VAL A 30 -13.14 1.56 0.85
N GLY A 31 -13.62 2.72 0.43
CA GLY A 31 -14.43 2.87 -0.79
C GLY A 31 -13.59 2.77 -2.07
N ARG A 32 -14.25 2.55 -3.21
CA ARG A 32 -13.57 2.58 -4.52
C ARG A 32 -13.01 3.98 -4.78
N GLY A 33 -11.72 4.03 -5.19
CA GLY A 33 -10.98 5.27 -5.41
C GLY A 33 -10.72 6.07 -4.14
N GLU A 34 -10.97 5.52 -2.95
CA GLU A 34 -10.61 6.15 -1.68
C GLU A 34 -9.13 5.95 -1.36
N LYS A 35 -8.49 7.01 -0.88
CA LYS A 35 -7.12 7.03 -0.40
C LYS A 35 -7.15 7.12 1.12
N VAL A 36 -6.83 6.01 1.78
CA VAL A 36 -6.79 5.90 3.24
C VAL A 36 -5.33 5.94 3.69
N VAL A 37 -4.98 6.89 4.54
CA VAL A 37 -3.67 6.91 5.21
C VAL A 37 -3.81 6.30 6.60
N VAL A 38 -2.87 5.41 6.93
CA VAL A 38 -2.77 4.76 8.24
C VAL A 38 -1.45 5.20 8.88
N CYS A 39 -1.53 5.85 10.05
CA CYS A 39 -0.37 6.28 10.81
C CYS A 39 -0.46 5.81 12.26
N GLY A 40 0.63 5.96 13.00
CA GLY A 40 0.72 5.55 14.40
C GLY A 40 2.12 5.06 14.77
N PRO A 41 2.43 4.84 16.04
CA PRO A 41 3.76 4.44 16.51
C PRO A 41 4.24 3.13 15.89
N SER A 42 5.56 2.93 15.86
CA SER A 42 6.16 1.65 15.44
C SER A 42 5.62 0.51 16.30
N GLY A 43 5.41 -0.66 15.71
CA GLY A 43 4.84 -1.83 16.41
C GLY A 43 3.33 -1.75 16.65
N SER A 44 2.60 -0.72 16.21
CA SER A 44 1.14 -0.64 16.42
C SER A 44 0.31 -1.60 15.55
N GLY A 45 0.93 -2.36 14.64
CA GLY A 45 0.26 -3.36 13.81
C GLY A 45 -0.10 -2.90 12.39
N LYS A 46 0.29 -1.71 11.95
CA LYS A 46 -0.05 -1.14 10.63
C LYS A 46 0.32 -2.05 9.46
N SER A 47 1.60 -2.44 9.38
CA SER A 47 2.11 -3.35 8.35
C SER A 47 1.45 -4.71 8.40
N THR A 48 1.20 -5.25 9.61
CA THR A 48 0.50 -6.52 9.78
C THR A 48 -0.92 -6.45 9.25
N MET A 49 -1.63 -5.35 9.51
CA MET A 49 -3.00 -5.15 9.02
C MET A 49 -3.05 -5.18 7.49
N ILE A 50 -2.22 -4.40 6.80
CA ILE A 50 -2.24 -4.37 5.34
C ILE A 50 -1.75 -5.68 4.72
N ARG A 51 -0.82 -6.39 5.36
CA ARG A 51 -0.37 -7.74 4.93
C ARG A 51 -1.44 -8.82 5.11
N CYS A 52 -2.41 -8.64 5.99
CA CYS A 52 -3.57 -9.52 6.07
C CYS A 52 -4.49 -9.36 4.85
N ILE A 53 -4.59 -8.15 4.25
CA ILE A 53 -5.47 -7.88 3.11
C ILE A 53 -5.08 -8.69 1.87
N ASN A 54 -3.78 -8.81 1.57
CA ASN A 54 -3.29 -9.61 0.43
C ASN A 54 -2.86 -11.04 0.82
N ARG A 55 -3.21 -11.48 2.03
CA ARG A 55 -2.88 -12.82 2.57
C ARG A 55 -1.37 -13.12 2.59
N LEU A 56 -0.51 -12.13 2.74
CA LEU A 56 0.89 -12.34 3.13
C LEU A 56 0.98 -12.73 4.60
N GLU A 57 0.05 -12.24 5.43
CA GLU A 57 -0.16 -12.66 6.80
C GLU A 57 -1.52 -13.33 6.97
N SER A 58 -1.54 -14.46 7.67
CA SER A 58 -2.78 -15.10 8.12
C SER A 58 -3.35 -14.36 9.33
N TYR A 59 -4.65 -14.46 9.54
CA TYR A 59 -5.32 -13.96 10.75
C TYR A 59 -6.22 -15.04 11.35
N GLN A 60 -6.53 -14.92 12.64
CA GLN A 60 -7.24 -15.98 13.37
C GLN A 60 -8.73 -15.69 13.54
N ARG A 61 -9.13 -14.40 13.58
CA ARG A 61 -10.54 -14.01 13.73
C ARG A 61 -10.86 -12.80 12.87
N GLY A 62 -12.13 -12.64 12.56
CA GLY A 62 -12.65 -11.56 11.72
C GLY A 62 -12.80 -11.97 10.26
N THR A 63 -13.18 -11.01 9.44
CA THR A 63 -13.37 -11.20 7.99
C THR A 63 -12.75 -10.06 7.21
N ILE A 64 -12.26 -10.38 6.02
CA ILE A 64 -11.82 -9.40 5.02
C ILE A 64 -12.59 -9.68 3.74
N ARG A 65 -13.18 -8.64 3.15
CA ARG A 65 -13.78 -8.68 1.83
C ARG A 65 -13.04 -7.73 0.91
N ILE A 66 -12.82 -8.15 -0.33
CA ILE A 66 -12.19 -7.35 -1.38
C ILE A 66 -13.10 -7.40 -2.57
N ASP A 67 -13.55 -6.23 -3.05
CA ASP A 67 -14.48 -6.12 -4.16
C ASP A 67 -15.75 -6.98 -3.96
N GLY A 68 -16.27 -7.01 -2.72
CA GLY A 68 -17.42 -7.81 -2.30
C GLY A 68 -17.12 -9.29 -2.01
N GLU A 69 -16.00 -9.84 -2.49
CA GLU A 69 -15.62 -11.25 -2.29
C GLU A 69 -14.96 -11.48 -0.92
N LEU A 70 -15.45 -12.46 -0.15
CA LEU A 70 -14.88 -12.84 1.14
C LEU A 70 -13.51 -13.51 0.93
N LEU A 71 -12.48 -13.01 1.57
CA LEU A 71 -11.14 -13.59 1.55
C LEU A 71 -11.10 -14.86 2.43
N THR A 72 -10.81 -15.98 1.81
CA THR A 72 -10.71 -17.30 2.46
C THR A 72 -9.27 -17.82 2.50
N ASN A 73 -9.09 -19.09 2.90
CA ASN A 73 -7.80 -19.79 2.86
C ASN A 73 -7.61 -20.58 1.54
N ASP A 74 -8.52 -20.48 0.59
CA ASP A 74 -8.37 -21.15 -0.71
C ASP A 74 -7.21 -20.53 -1.51
N VAL A 75 -6.25 -21.38 -1.91
CA VAL A 75 -5.03 -20.97 -2.59
C VAL A 75 -5.33 -20.25 -3.91
N LYS A 76 -6.28 -20.76 -4.70
CA LYS A 76 -6.66 -20.14 -5.99
C LYS A 76 -7.30 -18.77 -5.79
N GLN A 77 -8.08 -18.61 -4.73
CA GLN A 77 -8.64 -17.31 -4.38
C GLN A 77 -7.55 -16.33 -3.95
N ILE A 78 -6.60 -16.76 -3.12
CA ILE A 78 -5.47 -15.94 -2.68
C ILE A 78 -4.65 -15.47 -3.88
N GLU A 79 -4.38 -16.35 -4.86
CA GLU A 79 -3.69 -15.97 -6.11
C GLU A 79 -4.45 -14.90 -6.88
N ARG A 80 -5.77 -15.06 -7.05
CA ARG A 80 -6.62 -14.04 -7.70
C ARG A 80 -6.60 -12.71 -6.97
N VAL A 81 -6.70 -12.75 -5.63
CA VAL A 81 -6.65 -11.53 -4.80
C VAL A 81 -5.31 -10.81 -4.96
N ARG A 82 -4.20 -11.55 -4.99
CA ARG A 82 -2.86 -10.97 -5.19
C ARG A 82 -2.66 -10.32 -6.56
N LEU A 83 -3.42 -10.72 -7.58
CA LEU A 83 -3.45 -10.02 -8.86
C LEU A 83 -4.26 -8.71 -8.79
N GLN A 84 -5.25 -8.64 -7.91
CA GLN A 84 -6.12 -7.46 -7.76
C GLN A 84 -5.61 -6.45 -6.73
N VAL A 85 -4.70 -6.86 -5.84
CA VAL A 85 -4.16 -6.06 -4.73
C VAL A 85 -2.66 -5.95 -4.87
N GLY A 86 -2.20 -4.87 -5.45
CA GLY A 86 -0.77 -4.54 -5.54
C GLY A 86 -0.23 -4.15 -4.17
N MET A 87 1.04 -4.48 -3.91
CA MET A 87 1.72 -4.10 -2.67
C MET A 87 3.12 -3.57 -2.94
N VAL A 88 3.43 -2.46 -2.32
CA VAL A 88 4.74 -1.81 -2.30
C VAL A 88 5.25 -1.83 -0.87
N PHE A 89 6.46 -2.34 -0.69
CA PHE A 89 7.08 -2.55 0.62
C PHE A 89 8.07 -1.44 0.95
N GLN A 90 8.43 -1.34 2.21
CA GLN A 90 9.49 -0.46 2.71
C GLN A 90 10.85 -0.75 2.06
N HIS A 91 11.20 -2.02 1.93
CA HIS A 91 12.34 -2.48 1.13
C HIS A 91 11.81 -2.86 -0.25
N PHE A 92 12.42 -2.40 -1.30
CA PHE A 92 11.95 -2.45 -2.69
C PHE A 92 11.57 -3.86 -3.18
N ASN A 93 12.19 -4.91 -2.60
CA ASN A 93 11.96 -6.32 -2.88
C ASN A 93 12.04 -6.67 -4.39
N LEU A 94 12.95 -5.98 -5.10
CA LEU A 94 13.25 -6.30 -6.48
C LEU A 94 14.10 -7.57 -6.55
N PHE A 95 13.94 -8.34 -7.63
CA PHE A 95 14.80 -9.49 -7.91
C PHE A 95 16.15 -8.99 -8.40
N PRO A 96 17.24 -9.16 -7.63
CA PRO A 96 18.52 -8.51 -7.92
C PRO A 96 19.22 -9.08 -9.16
N HIS A 97 18.88 -10.31 -9.56
CA HIS A 97 19.44 -11.02 -10.71
C HIS A 97 18.63 -10.81 -12.01
N LEU A 98 17.56 -10.05 -11.97
CA LEU A 98 16.74 -9.69 -13.11
C LEU A 98 16.92 -8.21 -13.43
N THR A 99 16.86 -7.86 -14.72
CA THR A 99 16.77 -6.46 -15.16
C THR A 99 15.49 -5.81 -14.65
N ILE A 100 15.42 -4.49 -14.72
CA ILE A 100 14.21 -3.74 -14.33
C ILE A 100 13.02 -4.18 -15.17
N LEU A 101 13.18 -4.31 -16.48
CA LEU A 101 12.12 -4.77 -17.38
C LEU A 101 11.64 -6.19 -17.02
N GLU A 102 12.56 -7.10 -16.72
CA GLU A 102 12.23 -8.46 -16.30
C GLU A 102 11.50 -8.48 -14.95
N ASN A 103 11.90 -7.63 -13.98
CA ASN A 103 11.19 -7.46 -12.72
C ASN A 103 9.71 -7.06 -12.93
N LEU A 104 9.43 -6.20 -13.91
CA LEU A 104 8.07 -5.74 -14.20
C LEU A 104 7.25 -6.79 -15.00
N THR A 105 7.88 -7.54 -15.87
CA THR A 105 7.19 -8.47 -16.79
C THR A 105 6.94 -9.84 -16.19
N LEU A 106 7.68 -10.23 -15.16
CA LEU A 106 7.59 -11.55 -14.53
C LEU A 106 6.16 -11.86 -14.05
N GLY A 107 5.58 -10.97 -13.24
CA GLY A 107 4.22 -11.15 -12.71
C GLY A 107 3.14 -11.24 -13.79
N PRO A 108 3.04 -10.27 -14.71
CA PRO A 108 2.11 -10.33 -15.84
C PRO A 108 2.21 -11.61 -16.66
N ILE A 109 3.41 -12.06 -17.01
CA ILE A 109 3.60 -13.25 -17.84
C ILE A 109 3.23 -14.53 -17.07
N TRP A 110 3.80 -14.74 -15.89
CA TRP A 110 3.71 -16.02 -15.18
C TRP A 110 2.48 -16.15 -14.29
N ALA A 111 2.04 -15.06 -13.66
CA ALA A 111 0.89 -15.12 -12.76
C ALA A 111 -0.42 -14.72 -13.45
N ALA A 112 -0.40 -13.77 -14.40
CA ALA A 112 -1.61 -13.30 -15.09
C ALA A 112 -1.76 -13.87 -16.49
N GLY A 113 -0.80 -14.64 -17.03
CA GLY A 113 -0.87 -15.27 -18.35
C GLY A 113 -0.82 -14.28 -19.53
N VAL A 114 -0.32 -13.05 -19.29
CA VAL A 114 -0.24 -12.01 -20.32
C VAL A 114 0.83 -12.37 -21.36
N PRO A 115 0.56 -12.25 -22.67
CA PRO A 115 1.55 -12.47 -23.69
C PRO A 115 2.80 -11.58 -23.50
N LYS A 116 4.00 -12.13 -23.72
CA LYS A 116 5.27 -11.43 -23.46
C LYS A 116 5.34 -10.05 -24.14
N LYS A 117 4.89 -9.95 -25.40
CA LYS A 117 4.89 -8.69 -26.15
C LYS A 117 4.04 -7.61 -25.47
N GLU A 118 2.87 -7.98 -24.98
CA GLU A 118 1.96 -7.09 -24.25
C GLU A 118 2.53 -6.73 -22.87
N ALA A 119 3.07 -7.71 -22.14
CA ALA A 119 3.70 -7.46 -20.85
C ALA A 119 4.88 -6.49 -20.96
N VAL A 120 5.71 -6.61 -21.99
CA VAL A 120 6.82 -5.67 -22.26
C VAL A 120 6.30 -4.27 -22.59
N ALA A 121 5.29 -4.14 -23.46
CA ALA A 121 4.71 -2.84 -23.80
C ALA A 121 4.14 -2.14 -22.55
N ARG A 122 3.38 -2.89 -21.75
CA ARG A 122 2.81 -2.42 -20.48
C ARG A 122 3.90 -2.02 -19.47
N ALA A 123 4.95 -2.81 -19.34
CA ALA A 123 6.06 -2.50 -18.46
C ALA A 123 6.77 -1.20 -18.85
N MET A 124 7.02 -1.00 -20.15
CA MET A 124 7.63 0.24 -20.64
C MET A 124 6.74 1.46 -20.41
N GLU A 125 5.42 1.33 -20.60
CA GLU A 125 4.46 2.40 -20.28
C GLU A 125 4.53 2.79 -18.79
N TYR A 126 4.52 1.82 -17.86
CA TYR A 126 4.60 2.13 -16.43
C TYR A 126 5.98 2.65 -16.00
N LEU A 127 7.06 2.20 -16.62
CA LEU A 127 8.40 2.77 -16.39
C LEU A 127 8.46 4.24 -16.83
N ASP A 128 7.82 4.58 -17.95
CA ASP A 128 7.71 5.97 -18.42
C ASP A 128 6.89 6.82 -17.44
N ARG A 129 5.74 6.34 -16.99
CA ARG A 129 4.87 7.01 -16.00
C ARG A 129 5.55 7.31 -14.67
N VAL A 130 6.54 6.50 -14.28
CA VAL A 130 7.35 6.73 -13.07
C VAL A 130 8.72 7.35 -13.38
N HIS A 131 8.93 7.82 -14.61
CA HIS A 131 10.11 8.55 -15.10
C HIS A 131 11.44 7.79 -14.96
N ILE A 132 11.45 6.49 -15.29
CA ILE A 132 12.65 5.64 -15.22
C ILE A 132 12.76 4.66 -16.41
N ALA A 133 12.11 4.91 -17.55
CA ALA A 133 12.13 4.03 -18.72
C ALA A 133 13.55 3.81 -19.27
N GLN A 134 14.45 4.80 -19.16
CA GLN A 134 15.85 4.70 -19.58
C GLN A 134 16.66 3.63 -18.83
N TYR A 135 16.18 3.16 -17.67
CA TYR A 135 16.83 2.13 -16.86
C TYR A 135 16.26 0.72 -17.07
N ALA A 136 15.38 0.51 -18.06
CA ALA A 136 14.68 -0.77 -18.29
C ALA A 136 15.62 -1.99 -18.37
N HIS A 137 16.81 -1.83 -18.92
CA HIS A 137 17.81 -2.89 -19.10
C HIS A 137 18.90 -2.92 -18.02
N ARG A 138 18.81 -2.06 -17.00
CA ARG A 138 19.71 -2.06 -15.84
C ARG A 138 19.24 -3.07 -14.80
N TYR A 139 20.15 -3.40 -13.87
CA TYR A 139 19.86 -4.21 -12.70
C TYR A 139 19.55 -3.32 -11.48
N PRO A 140 18.78 -3.83 -10.49
CA PRO A 140 18.45 -3.04 -9.29
C PRO A 140 19.64 -2.40 -8.58
N ALA A 141 20.77 -3.09 -8.50
CA ALA A 141 21.98 -2.58 -7.84
C ALA A 141 22.60 -1.33 -8.51
N GLU A 142 22.21 -1.03 -9.76
CA GLU A 142 22.67 0.15 -10.50
C GLU A 142 21.79 1.38 -10.30
N LEU A 143 20.69 1.25 -9.53
CA LEU A 143 19.70 2.29 -9.29
C LEU A 143 19.79 2.84 -7.86
N SER A 144 19.50 4.13 -7.69
CA SER A 144 19.30 4.72 -6.36
C SER A 144 18.08 4.14 -5.63
N GLY A 145 18.00 4.31 -4.32
CA GLY A 145 16.86 3.83 -3.53
C GLY A 145 15.51 4.36 -4.04
N GLY A 146 15.40 5.65 -4.33
CA GLY A 146 14.19 6.25 -4.88
C GLY A 146 13.83 5.71 -6.27
N GLN A 147 14.84 5.45 -7.13
CA GLN A 147 14.62 4.79 -8.41
C GLN A 147 14.13 3.35 -8.22
N GLN A 148 14.72 2.57 -7.31
CA GLN A 148 14.26 1.21 -7.00
C GLN A 148 12.84 1.20 -6.47
N GLN A 149 12.46 2.17 -5.64
CA GLN A 149 11.09 2.28 -5.13
C GLN A 149 10.09 2.61 -6.24
N ARG A 150 10.44 3.49 -7.17
CA ARG A 150 9.60 3.78 -8.35
C ARG A 150 9.46 2.54 -9.24
N VAL A 151 10.51 1.72 -9.39
CA VAL A 151 10.43 0.40 -10.05
C VAL A 151 9.46 -0.52 -9.31
N ALA A 152 9.50 -0.58 -7.98
CA ALA A 152 8.60 -1.43 -7.19
C ALA A 152 7.12 -1.01 -7.34
N ILE A 153 6.86 0.31 -7.42
CA ILE A 153 5.53 0.84 -7.73
C ILE A 153 5.11 0.41 -9.15
N ALA A 154 5.95 0.66 -10.17
CA ALA A 154 5.67 0.28 -11.55
C ALA A 154 5.43 -1.22 -11.71
N ARG A 155 6.22 -2.07 -11.03
CA ARG A 155 6.05 -3.53 -11.01
C ARG A 155 4.67 -3.92 -10.49
N SER A 156 4.22 -3.33 -9.38
CA SER A 156 2.89 -3.57 -8.84
C SER A 156 1.79 -3.15 -9.82
N LEU A 157 1.94 -2.01 -10.49
CA LEU A 157 0.98 -1.48 -11.46
C LEU A 157 0.88 -2.33 -12.73
N CYS A 158 1.94 -3.05 -13.13
CA CYS A 158 1.94 -3.94 -14.29
C CYS A 158 0.89 -5.07 -14.21
N LEU A 159 0.45 -5.43 -13.00
CA LEU A 159 -0.64 -6.38 -12.76
C LEU A 159 -2.03 -5.73 -12.90
N GLN A 160 -2.10 -4.41 -13.10
CA GLN A 160 -3.35 -3.62 -13.18
C GLN A 160 -4.27 -3.84 -11.96
N PRO A 161 -3.75 -3.65 -10.75
CA PRO A 161 -4.51 -3.93 -9.53
C PRO A 161 -5.66 -2.95 -9.35
N LYS A 162 -6.71 -3.37 -8.64
CA LYS A 162 -7.83 -2.52 -8.22
C LYS A 162 -7.50 -1.68 -6.98
N VAL A 163 -6.54 -2.14 -6.20
CA VAL A 163 -6.09 -1.53 -4.93
C VAL A 163 -4.57 -1.57 -4.86
N MET A 164 -3.98 -0.48 -4.38
CA MET A 164 -2.56 -0.41 -4.04
C MET A 164 -2.38 -0.27 -2.53
N LEU A 165 -1.58 -1.16 -1.96
CA LEU A 165 -1.15 -1.12 -0.56
C LEU A 165 0.29 -0.64 -0.50
N PHE A 166 0.57 0.37 0.33
CA PHE A 166 1.90 0.91 0.55
C PHE A 166 2.30 0.73 2.02
N ASP A 167 3.40 0.02 2.25
CA ASP A 167 3.96 -0.25 3.58
C ASP A 167 5.21 0.59 3.80
N GLU A 168 5.06 1.80 4.31
CA GLU A 168 6.13 2.76 4.58
C GLU A 168 7.08 2.97 3.39
N PRO A 169 6.56 3.35 2.20
CA PRO A 169 7.31 3.32 0.94
C PRO A 169 8.50 4.28 0.88
N THR A 170 8.62 5.21 1.81
CA THR A 170 9.69 6.24 1.83
C THR A 170 10.68 6.05 2.98
N SER A 171 10.40 5.19 3.94
CA SER A 171 11.18 5.09 5.20
C SER A 171 12.62 4.56 5.04
N ALA A 172 12.93 3.91 3.90
CA ALA A 172 14.27 3.43 3.56
C ALA A 172 15.02 4.36 2.58
N LEU A 173 14.51 5.59 2.36
CA LEU A 173 15.04 6.55 1.39
C LEU A 173 15.68 7.75 2.06
N ASP A 174 16.70 8.30 1.40
CA ASP A 174 17.24 9.61 1.76
C ASP A 174 16.20 10.71 1.46
N PRO A 175 16.16 11.79 2.24
CA PRO A 175 15.16 12.86 2.12
C PRO A 175 15.02 13.45 0.71
N GLU A 176 16.12 13.52 -0.04
CA GLU A 176 16.13 14.04 -1.42
C GLU A 176 15.34 13.14 -2.39
N MET A 177 15.26 11.82 -2.11
CA MET A 177 14.57 10.84 -2.94
C MET A 177 13.09 10.66 -2.58
N VAL A 178 12.69 11.06 -1.38
CA VAL A 178 11.31 10.93 -0.86
C VAL A 178 10.33 11.64 -1.78
N LYS A 179 10.65 12.85 -2.21
CA LYS A 179 9.76 13.67 -3.04
C LYS A 179 9.37 12.98 -4.34
N GLU A 180 10.33 12.39 -5.07
CA GLU A 180 10.06 11.72 -6.35
C GLU A 180 9.08 10.54 -6.20
N VAL A 181 9.17 9.80 -5.09
CA VAL A 181 8.25 8.69 -4.79
C VAL A 181 6.86 9.22 -4.42
N LEU A 182 6.79 10.29 -3.61
CA LEU A 182 5.51 10.91 -3.22
C LEU A 182 4.81 11.55 -4.42
N ASP A 183 5.53 12.13 -5.36
CA ASP A 183 4.97 12.70 -6.60
C ASP A 183 4.29 11.59 -7.44
N VAL A 184 4.93 10.41 -7.58
CA VAL A 184 4.32 9.25 -8.25
C VAL A 184 3.07 8.78 -7.49
N MET A 185 3.11 8.69 -6.15
CA MET A 185 1.96 8.27 -5.36
C MET A 185 0.81 9.28 -5.46
N THR A 186 1.11 10.57 -5.51
CA THR A 186 0.11 11.64 -5.69
C THR A 186 -0.56 11.52 -7.05
N ALA A 187 0.21 11.32 -8.13
CA ALA A 187 -0.35 11.09 -9.46
C ALA A 187 -1.27 9.87 -9.52
N LEU A 188 -0.95 8.78 -8.80
CA LEU A 188 -1.83 7.62 -8.69
C LEU A 188 -3.12 7.94 -7.92
N ALA A 189 -3.03 8.73 -6.86
CA ALA A 189 -4.18 9.18 -6.08
C ALA A 189 -5.12 10.06 -6.93
N GLU A 190 -4.57 10.99 -7.69
CA GLU A 190 -5.32 11.86 -8.62
C GLU A 190 -5.97 11.07 -9.76
N ALA A 191 -5.31 10.01 -10.24
CA ALA A 191 -5.89 9.09 -11.22
C ALA A 191 -7.03 8.21 -10.66
N GLY A 192 -7.40 8.36 -9.38
CA GLY A 192 -8.51 7.65 -8.75
C GLY A 192 -8.18 6.23 -8.28
N MET A 193 -6.92 5.88 -8.13
CA MET A 193 -6.50 4.58 -7.58
C MET A 193 -7.00 4.44 -6.14
N THR A 194 -7.59 3.29 -5.81
CA THR A 194 -7.88 2.94 -4.41
C THR A 194 -6.57 2.61 -3.69
N MET A 195 -6.29 3.29 -2.57
CA MET A 195 -5.01 3.15 -1.89
C MET A 195 -5.18 3.03 -0.37
N ILE A 196 -4.38 2.15 0.24
CA ILE A 196 -4.10 2.19 1.68
C ILE A 196 -2.60 2.45 1.83
N VAL A 197 -2.25 3.53 2.51
CA VAL A 197 -0.86 3.99 2.65
C VAL A 197 -0.49 4.05 4.12
N VAL A 198 0.37 3.15 4.56
CA VAL A 198 1.04 3.25 5.85
C VAL A 198 2.22 4.19 5.67
N THR A 199 2.23 5.33 6.36
CA THR A 199 3.29 6.33 6.18
C THR A 199 3.44 7.25 7.39
N HIS A 200 4.62 7.84 7.51
CA HIS A 200 4.94 8.96 8.40
C HIS A 200 5.01 10.30 7.65
N GLU A 201 4.78 10.31 6.33
CA GLU A 201 4.76 11.50 5.48
C GLU A 201 3.45 12.27 5.65
N MET A 202 3.39 13.13 6.67
CA MET A 202 2.15 13.84 7.00
C MET A 202 1.77 14.89 5.95
N GLY A 203 2.75 15.40 5.18
CA GLY A 203 2.48 16.27 4.03
C GLY A 203 1.63 15.57 2.97
N PHE A 204 2.02 14.34 2.59
CA PHE A 204 1.24 13.49 1.68
C PHE A 204 -0.14 13.15 2.25
N ALA A 205 -0.18 12.74 3.53
CA ALA A 205 -1.43 12.41 4.21
C ALA A 205 -2.43 13.58 4.21
N ARG A 206 -1.95 14.81 4.37
CA ARG A 206 -2.77 16.02 4.37
C ARG A 206 -3.29 16.40 2.98
N SER A 207 -2.47 16.21 1.92
CA SER A 207 -2.77 16.67 0.57
C SER A 207 -3.49 15.65 -0.29
N ALA A 208 -3.18 14.36 -0.15
CA ALA A 208 -3.63 13.32 -1.07
C ALA A 208 -4.65 12.33 -0.48
N ALA A 209 -4.78 12.23 0.85
CA ALA A 209 -5.71 11.29 1.49
C ALA A 209 -7.16 11.81 1.49
N ASP A 210 -8.11 10.89 1.37
CA ASP A 210 -9.54 11.16 1.63
C ASP A 210 -9.87 10.96 3.13
N SER A 211 -9.12 10.08 3.82
CA SER A 211 -9.31 9.82 5.25
C SER A 211 -8.05 9.31 5.94
N GLY A 212 -7.89 9.66 7.22
CA GLY A 212 -6.82 9.21 8.10
C GLY A 212 -7.31 8.18 9.12
N ARG A 213 -6.44 7.22 9.45
CA ARG A 213 -6.63 6.23 10.52
C ARG A 213 -5.42 6.25 11.45
N PHE A 214 -5.67 6.46 12.73
CA PHE A 214 -4.62 6.36 13.73
C PHE A 214 -4.67 4.98 14.40
N MET A 215 -3.59 4.22 14.27
CA MET A 215 -3.44 2.91 14.92
C MET A 215 -2.49 2.99 16.12
N CYS A 216 -2.92 2.42 17.23
CA CYS A 216 -2.12 2.26 18.43
C CYS A 216 -2.49 0.96 19.14
N GLU A 217 -1.49 0.22 19.64
CA GLU A 217 -1.67 -1.03 20.42
C GLU A 217 -2.60 -2.06 19.71
N GLY A 218 -2.49 -2.16 18.39
CA GLY A 218 -3.25 -3.09 17.58
C GLY A 218 -4.70 -2.69 17.28
N ARG A 219 -5.11 -1.46 17.59
CA ARG A 219 -6.46 -0.93 17.37
C ARG A 219 -6.45 0.31 16.50
N ILE A 220 -7.51 0.54 15.76
CA ILE A 220 -7.80 1.85 15.15
C ILE A 220 -8.50 2.70 16.21
N LEU A 221 -7.78 3.70 16.75
CA LEU A 221 -8.31 4.56 17.79
C LEU A 221 -9.05 5.78 17.23
N GLU A 222 -8.70 6.22 16.02
CA GLU A 222 -9.32 7.38 15.40
C GLU A 222 -9.44 7.18 13.88
N SER A 223 -10.55 7.68 13.34
CA SER A 223 -10.86 7.71 11.92
C SER A 223 -11.50 9.04 11.61
N ALA A 224 -10.89 9.85 10.74
CA ALA A 224 -11.40 11.18 10.41
C ALA A 224 -10.99 11.63 9.00
N SER A 225 -11.64 12.68 8.48
CA SER A 225 -11.15 13.40 7.30
C SER A 225 -9.80 14.04 7.57
N PRO A 226 -8.96 14.32 6.57
CA PRO A 226 -7.65 14.94 6.80
C PRO A 226 -7.78 16.27 7.56
N GLY A 227 -8.77 17.08 7.24
CA GLY A 227 -8.99 18.36 7.93
C GLY A 227 -9.23 18.19 9.43
N GLU A 228 -10.12 17.27 9.81
CA GLU A 228 -10.38 16.96 11.22
C GLU A 228 -9.20 16.27 11.89
N PHE A 229 -8.60 15.30 11.20
CA PHE A 229 -7.49 14.50 11.71
C PHE A 229 -6.26 15.33 12.11
N PHE A 230 -5.93 16.34 11.30
CA PHE A 230 -4.76 17.19 11.55
C PHE A 230 -5.06 18.46 12.35
N ALA A 231 -6.27 19.03 12.22
CA ALA A 231 -6.62 20.28 12.91
C ALA A 231 -7.22 20.07 14.31
N ALA A 232 -8.01 19.02 14.50
CA ALA A 232 -8.75 18.76 15.73
C ALA A 232 -8.85 17.27 16.05
N PRO A 233 -7.71 16.55 16.25
CA PRO A 233 -7.74 15.14 16.59
C PRO A 233 -8.48 14.91 17.92
N LYS A 234 -9.40 13.95 17.92
CA LYS A 234 -10.28 13.66 19.07
C LYS A 234 -9.54 12.86 20.15
N SER A 235 -8.73 11.88 19.73
CA SER A 235 -7.97 11.04 20.64
C SER A 235 -6.77 11.80 21.20
N GLU A 236 -6.57 11.74 22.51
CA GLU A 236 -5.39 12.30 23.18
C GLU A 236 -4.08 11.64 22.66
N ARG A 237 -4.12 10.33 22.42
CA ARG A 237 -3.01 9.58 21.82
C ARG A 237 -2.68 10.06 20.40
N THR A 238 -3.70 10.38 19.58
CA THR A 238 -3.51 10.94 18.24
C THR A 238 -2.87 12.32 18.32
N ARG A 239 -3.34 13.19 19.23
CA ARG A 239 -2.76 14.53 19.44
C ARG A 239 -1.28 14.45 19.84
N ALA A 240 -0.97 13.61 20.82
CA ALA A 240 0.41 13.41 21.27
C ALA A 240 1.33 12.90 20.14
N PHE A 241 0.85 11.97 19.32
CA PHE A 241 1.60 11.45 18.19
C PHE A 241 1.84 12.52 17.12
N LEU A 242 0.79 13.23 16.72
CA LEU A 242 0.89 14.27 15.67
C LEU A 242 1.79 15.43 16.11
N SER A 243 1.77 15.82 17.38
CA SER A 243 2.65 16.87 17.90
C SER A 243 4.13 16.50 17.84
N GLN A 244 4.49 15.22 17.88
CA GLN A 244 5.89 14.77 17.77
C GLN A 244 6.41 14.73 16.32
N ILE A 245 5.51 14.65 15.34
CA ILE A 245 5.88 14.50 13.91
C ILE A 245 5.77 15.83 13.15
N LEU A 246 4.89 16.73 13.61
CA LEU A 246 4.63 17.99 12.92
C LEU A 246 5.52 19.15 13.42
N TYR A 247 6.26 18.94 14.50
CA TYR A 247 7.20 19.88 15.12
C TYR A 247 8.53 19.18 15.41
#